data_e257c3e393d57ba5a27b83a829495192
#
_entry.id   e257c3e393d57ba5a27b83a829495192
#
_cell.length_a   1.000
_cell.length_b   1.000
_cell.length_c   1.000
_cell.angle_alpha   90.00
_cell.angle_beta   90.00
_cell.angle_gamma   90.00
#
_symmetry.space_group_name_H-M   'P 1'
#
loop_
_entity.id
_entity.type
_entity.pdbx_description
1 polymer ?
#
loop_
_entity_poly.entity_id
_entity_poly.type
_entity_poly.pdbx_seq_one_letter_code
_entity_poly.pdbx_strand_id
1 'polypeptide(L)'
;MTLTCELIPRSTWGKNLRSLLTRSQWDRLRRFVYAQAGGVCEVCGDVGTNQGRKHDLEAHEVWTFCDSTHTQTLTGVVALCPECHRVKHTGRAFATGAHMRVIRHLGRVNDWMPEQVHAHISHAFDEHTKRSAHPWSVRYDALTHYAGVGLPLTPEEVPFPPRTDDVFISSDEVGLTRSETK
;
A
#
# COMPACT_ATOMS: atom_id res chain seq x y z
N MET A 1 -3.60 13.78 6.66
CA MET A 1 -3.40 12.31 6.90
C MET A 1 -1.90 12.05 6.95
N THR A 2 -1.40 11.24 7.91
CA THR A 2 0.02 10.86 7.96
C THR A 2 0.34 9.83 6.89
N LEU A 3 1.42 10.02 6.15
CA LEU A 3 1.93 9.05 5.19
C LEU A 3 2.64 7.91 5.94
N THR A 4 2.28 6.67 5.65
CA THR A 4 2.87 5.49 6.29
C THR A 4 3.31 4.47 5.25
N CYS A 5 4.36 3.72 5.56
CA CYS A 5 4.71 2.50 4.84
C CYS A 5 3.63 1.44 5.06
N GLU A 6 3.33 0.66 4.03
CA GLU A 6 2.35 -0.42 4.12
C GLU A 6 2.93 -1.68 3.47
N LEU A 7 3.15 -2.70 4.29
CA LEU A 7 3.64 -3.99 3.85
C LEU A 7 2.64 -5.07 4.27
N ILE A 8 2.03 -5.70 3.29
CA ILE A 8 1.05 -6.76 3.52
C ILE A 8 1.71 -8.12 3.76
N PRO A 9 1.10 -9.03 4.56
CA PRO A 9 1.64 -10.37 4.79
C PRO A 9 1.85 -11.14 3.48
N ARG A 10 2.87 -12.00 3.43
CA ARG A 10 3.16 -12.83 2.23
C ARG A 10 1.97 -13.63 1.75
N SER A 11 1.23 -14.24 2.67
CA SER A 11 0.08 -15.10 2.36
C SER A 11 -1.08 -14.38 1.68
N THR A 12 -1.06 -13.04 1.67
CA THR A 12 -2.09 -12.21 1.02
C THR A 12 -1.60 -11.51 -0.25
N TRP A 13 -0.35 -11.73 -0.66
CA TRP A 13 0.16 -11.17 -1.90
C TRP A 13 -0.67 -11.60 -3.10
N GLY A 14 -0.95 -10.66 -4.00
CA GLY A 14 -1.82 -10.89 -5.15
C GLY A 14 -3.31 -10.81 -4.86
N LYS A 15 -3.73 -10.83 -3.60
CA LYS A 15 -5.13 -10.70 -3.18
C LYS A 15 -5.53 -9.21 -3.11
N ASN A 16 -5.49 -8.52 -4.23
CA ASN A 16 -5.79 -7.10 -4.34
C ASN A 16 -6.97 -6.85 -5.30
N LEU A 17 -7.55 -5.66 -5.24
CA LEU A 17 -8.72 -5.31 -6.08
C LEU A 17 -8.42 -5.39 -7.58
N ARG A 18 -7.20 -5.10 -7.98
CA ARG A 18 -6.81 -5.17 -9.39
C ARG A 18 -6.78 -6.61 -9.92
N SER A 19 -6.59 -7.59 -9.04
CA SER A 19 -6.68 -9.02 -9.37
C SER A 19 -8.11 -9.54 -9.31
N LEU A 20 -8.97 -8.91 -8.50
CA LEU A 20 -10.38 -9.25 -8.31
C LEU A 20 -11.29 -8.68 -9.38
N LEU A 21 -11.05 -7.43 -9.74
CA LEU A 21 -11.91 -6.65 -10.62
C LEU A 21 -11.53 -6.84 -12.07
N THR A 22 -12.51 -6.84 -12.96
CA THR A 22 -12.23 -6.67 -14.39
C THR A 22 -11.59 -5.32 -14.64
N ARG A 23 -10.88 -5.16 -15.75
CA ARG A 23 -10.25 -3.89 -16.13
C ARG A 23 -11.24 -2.73 -16.12
N SER A 24 -12.45 -2.94 -16.63
CA SER A 24 -13.48 -1.90 -16.68
C SER A 24 -13.99 -1.52 -15.28
N GLN A 25 -14.14 -2.49 -14.37
CA GLN A 25 -14.53 -2.25 -12.98
C GLN A 25 -13.44 -1.47 -12.24
N TRP A 26 -12.18 -1.89 -12.38
CA TRP A 26 -11.04 -1.17 -11.81
C TRP A 26 -10.95 0.26 -12.33
N ASP A 27 -11.13 0.47 -13.63
CA ASP A 27 -11.10 1.80 -14.24
C ASP A 27 -12.23 2.71 -13.76
N ARG A 28 -13.43 2.18 -13.50
CA ARG A 28 -14.53 2.94 -12.89
C ARG A 28 -14.19 3.32 -11.45
N LEU A 29 -13.74 2.35 -10.63
CA LEU A 29 -13.39 2.57 -9.23
C LEU A 29 -12.29 3.65 -9.09
N ARG A 30 -11.17 3.51 -9.78
CA ARG A 30 -10.08 4.48 -9.66
C ARG A 30 -10.49 5.89 -10.09
N ARG A 31 -11.30 6.03 -11.17
CA ARG A 31 -11.79 7.34 -11.61
C ARG A 31 -12.73 7.95 -10.59
N PHE A 32 -13.60 7.14 -9.98
CA PHE A 32 -14.47 7.58 -8.90
C PHE A 32 -13.64 8.11 -7.72
N VAL A 33 -12.64 7.35 -7.27
CA VAL A 33 -11.75 7.73 -6.17
C VAL A 33 -10.99 9.02 -6.49
N TYR A 34 -10.48 9.19 -7.72
CA TYR A 34 -9.80 10.42 -8.15
C TYR A 34 -10.73 11.62 -8.14
N ALA A 35 -11.98 11.45 -8.57
CA ALA A 35 -12.98 12.52 -8.55
C ALA A 35 -13.37 12.92 -7.11
N GLN A 36 -13.52 11.93 -6.20
CA GLN A 36 -13.79 12.20 -4.78
C GLN A 36 -12.64 12.97 -4.11
N ALA A 37 -11.41 12.69 -4.51
CA ALA A 37 -10.21 13.39 -4.02
C ALA A 37 -10.01 14.78 -4.67
N GLY A 38 -10.93 15.24 -5.52
CA GLY A 38 -10.78 16.52 -6.23
C GLY A 38 -9.59 16.57 -7.20
N GLY A 39 -9.11 15.40 -7.67
CA GLY A 39 -7.99 15.32 -8.60
C GLY A 39 -6.60 15.50 -7.97
N VAL A 40 -6.49 15.54 -6.64
CA VAL A 40 -5.23 15.72 -5.91
C VAL A 40 -4.96 14.57 -4.95
N CYS A 41 -3.71 14.40 -4.52
CA CYS A 41 -3.32 13.39 -3.55
C CYS A 41 -3.96 13.66 -2.19
N GLU A 42 -4.69 12.69 -1.64
CA GLU A 42 -5.37 12.81 -0.33
C GLU A 42 -4.39 12.94 0.86
N VAL A 43 -3.11 12.63 0.66
CA VAL A 43 -2.09 12.72 1.71
C VAL A 43 -1.34 14.05 1.65
N CYS A 44 -0.78 14.42 0.49
CA CYS A 44 0.11 15.59 0.40
C CYS A 44 -0.45 16.75 -0.46
N GLY A 45 -1.61 16.58 -1.08
CA GLY A 45 -2.24 17.60 -1.95
C GLY A 45 -1.58 17.79 -3.32
N ASP A 46 -0.48 17.10 -3.61
CA ASP A 46 0.28 17.23 -4.85
C ASP A 46 -0.24 16.29 -5.95
N VAL A 47 0.23 16.48 -7.17
CA VAL A 47 -0.11 15.65 -8.34
C VAL A 47 1.15 15.15 -9.02
N GLY A 48 1.03 14.06 -9.77
CA GLY A 48 2.18 13.41 -10.41
C GLY A 48 2.84 14.24 -11.49
N THR A 49 2.10 15.08 -12.22
CA THR A 49 2.68 16.00 -13.23
C THR A 49 3.67 16.98 -12.61
N ASN A 50 3.42 17.49 -11.41
CA ASN A 50 4.36 18.31 -10.64
C ASN A 50 5.65 17.54 -10.25
N GLN A 51 5.56 16.21 -10.23
CA GLN A 51 6.66 15.29 -9.90
C GLN A 51 7.36 14.73 -11.15
N GLY A 52 7.06 15.29 -12.34
CA GLY A 52 7.60 14.83 -13.61
C GLY A 52 7.03 13.47 -14.07
N ARG A 53 5.81 13.11 -13.65
CA ARG A 53 5.13 11.88 -14.04
C ARG A 53 4.11 12.13 -15.15
N LYS A 54 3.77 11.06 -15.90
CA LYS A 54 2.78 11.11 -16.99
C LYS A 54 1.32 11.10 -16.50
N HIS A 55 1.08 10.77 -15.23
CA HIS A 55 -0.25 10.69 -14.62
C HIS A 55 -0.21 11.30 -13.22
N ASP A 56 -1.32 11.86 -12.81
CA ASP A 56 -1.42 12.63 -11.58
C ASP A 56 -1.63 11.77 -10.34
N LEU A 57 -2.46 10.74 -10.46
CA LEU A 57 -2.89 9.92 -9.33
C LEU A 57 -2.80 8.42 -9.63
N GLU A 58 -2.62 7.67 -8.55
CA GLU A 58 -2.71 6.22 -8.49
C GLU A 58 -3.67 5.82 -7.36
N ALA A 59 -4.58 4.89 -7.64
CA ALA A 59 -5.48 4.37 -6.61
C ALA A 59 -4.77 3.33 -5.77
N HIS A 60 -4.87 3.46 -4.45
CA HIS A 60 -4.23 2.58 -3.48
C HIS A 60 -5.26 2.04 -2.49
N GLU A 61 -5.23 0.74 -2.25
CA GLU A 61 -6.09 0.05 -1.27
C GLU A 61 -5.63 0.38 0.15
N VAL A 62 -6.57 0.65 1.05
CA VAL A 62 -6.30 0.89 2.47
C VAL A 62 -6.70 -0.37 3.24
N TRP A 63 -5.73 -0.93 3.95
CA TRP A 63 -5.88 -2.17 4.70
C TRP A 63 -5.77 -1.96 6.20
N THR A 64 -6.58 -2.68 6.96
CA THR A 64 -6.40 -2.87 8.40
C THR A 64 -6.05 -4.32 8.70
N PHE A 65 -5.33 -4.53 9.79
CA PHE A 65 -4.85 -5.84 10.20
C PHE A 65 -5.30 -6.17 11.61
N CYS A 66 -5.91 -7.34 11.78
CA CYS A 66 -6.23 -7.89 13.08
C CYS A 66 -5.28 -9.05 13.36
N ASP A 67 -4.23 -8.80 14.15
CA ASP A 67 -3.16 -9.78 14.41
C ASP A 67 -3.68 -10.98 15.23
N SER A 68 -4.72 -10.81 16.07
CA SER A 68 -5.31 -11.89 16.86
C SER A 68 -6.09 -12.91 16.02
N THR A 69 -6.67 -12.47 14.89
CA THR A 69 -7.44 -13.34 13.98
C THR A 69 -6.72 -13.61 12.66
N HIS A 70 -5.54 -13.02 12.47
CA HIS A 70 -4.79 -13.02 11.23
C HIS A 70 -5.68 -12.64 10.02
N THR A 71 -6.41 -11.52 10.17
CA THR A 71 -7.35 -11.03 9.15
C THR A 71 -6.91 -9.67 8.62
N GLN A 72 -6.72 -9.58 7.31
CA GLN A 72 -6.49 -8.35 6.57
C GLN A 72 -7.81 -7.88 5.95
N THR A 73 -8.26 -6.69 6.31
CA THR A 73 -9.54 -6.15 5.84
C THR A 73 -9.34 -4.91 4.99
N LEU A 74 -9.90 -4.91 3.77
CA LEU A 74 -9.98 -3.72 2.94
C LEU A 74 -10.97 -2.73 3.57
N THR A 75 -10.50 -1.53 3.90
CA THR A 75 -11.32 -0.47 4.51
C THR A 75 -11.62 0.68 3.55
N GLY A 76 -10.90 0.78 2.44
CA GLY A 76 -11.13 1.81 1.44
C GLY A 76 -10.11 1.79 0.31
N VAL A 77 -10.27 2.77 -0.59
CA VAL A 77 -9.31 3.07 -1.66
C VAL A 77 -9.08 4.57 -1.67
N VAL A 78 -7.82 4.99 -1.73
CA VAL A 78 -7.43 6.41 -1.70
C VAL A 78 -6.70 6.80 -2.99
N ALA A 79 -6.79 8.08 -3.34
CA ALA A 79 -6.05 8.67 -4.45
C ALA A 79 -4.71 9.21 -3.96
N LEU A 80 -3.61 8.71 -4.48
CA LEU A 80 -2.26 9.11 -4.11
C LEU A 80 -1.47 9.60 -5.32
N CYS A 81 -0.62 10.62 -5.14
CA CYS A 81 0.38 10.93 -6.14
C CYS A 81 1.42 9.80 -6.24
N PRO A 82 2.15 9.67 -7.35
CA PRO A 82 3.10 8.57 -7.53
C PRO A 82 4.18 8.43 -6.46
N GLU A 83 4.59 9.54 -5.82
CA GLU A 83 5.58 9.48 -4.75
C GLU A 83 4.98 9.00 -3.42
N CYS A 84 3.76 9.43 -3.05
CA CYS A 84 3.05 8.88 -1.89
C CYS A 84 2.70 7.40 -2.11
N HIS A 85 2.26 7.04 -3.31
CA HIS A 85 1.98 5.64 -3.68
C HIS A 85 3.24 4.76 -3.60
N ARG A 86 4.41 5.30 -3.98
CA ARG A 86 5.71 4.62 -3.82
C ARG A 86 6.02 4.30 -2.36
N VAL A 87 5.72 5.22 -1.43
CA VAL A 87 5.91 4.99 0.01
C VAL A 87 5.02 3.85 0.49
N LYS A 88 3.77 3.78 0.02
CA LYS A 88 2.89 2.64 0.33
C LYS A 88 3.48 1.30 -0.15
N HIS A 89 4.19 1.32 -1.26
CA HIS A 89 4.89 0.16 -1.81
C HIS A 89 6.40 0.14 -1.43
N THR A 90 6.72 0.41 -0.17
CA THR A 90 8.09 0.50 0.36
C THR A 90 8.90 -0.77 0.06
N GLY A 91 8.36 -1.95 0.28
CA GLY A 91 9.04 -3.21 -0.01
C GLY A 91 9.53 -3.30 -1.46
N ARG A 92 8.66 -2.97 -2.43
CA ARG A 92 9.05 -2.90 -3.84
C ARG A 92 10.11 -1.83 -4.11
N ALA A 93 10.01 -0.67 -3.47
CA ALA A 93 10.96 0.41 -3.65
C ALA A 93 12.36 0.03 -3.16
N PHE A 94 12.46 -0.69 -2.06
CA PHE A 94 13.73 -1.24 -1.56
C PHE A 94 14.29 -2.29 -2.51
N ALA A 95 13.46 -3.25 -2.98
CA ALA A 95 13.84 -4.27 -3.95
C ALA A 95 14.43 -3.71 -5.25
N THR A 96 13.93 -2.57 -5.69
CA THR A 96 14.31 -1.96 -6.98
C THR A 96 15.32 -0.82 -6.84
N GLY A 97 15.93 -0.63 -5.66
CA GLY A 97 16.92 0.43 -5.40
C GLY A 97 16.32 1.85 -5.30
N ALA A 98 15.00 1.99 -5.22
CA ALA A 98 14.32 3.28 -5.13
C ALA A 98 14.10 3.78 -3.68
N HIS A 99 14.73 3.14 -2.68
CA HIS A 99 14.54 3.39 -1.25
C HIS A 99 14.83 4.85 -0.85
N MET A 100 15.86 5.48 -1.41
CA MET A 100 16.18 6.89 -1.11
C MET A 100 15.05 7.85 -1.47
N ARG A 101 14.23 7.52 -2.47
CA ARG A 101 13.03 8.32 -2.81
C ARG A 101 11.95 8.17 -1.75
N VAL A 102 11.76 6.95 -1.21
CA VAL A 102 10.83 6.68 -0.11
C VAL A 102 11.24 7.46 1.13
N ILE A 103 12.50 7.34 1.57
CA ILE A 103 13.03 8.01 2.76
C ILE A 103 12.81 9.53 2.66
N ARG A 104 13.24 10.16 1.56
CA ARG A 104 13.12 11.59 1.34
C ARG A 104 11.67 12.05 1.31
N HIS A 105 10.80 11.33 0.61
CA HIS A 105 9.40 11.73 0.45
C HIS A 105 8.62 11.55 1.76
N LEU A 106 8.86 10.45 2.48
CA LEU A 106 8.25 10.18 3.78
C LEU A 106 8.60 11.25 4.82
N GLY A 107 9.90 11.62 4.90
CA GLY A 107 10.36 12.70 5.78
C GLY A 107 9.71 14.03 5.43
N ARG A 108 9.72 14.40 4.14
CA ARG A 108 9.14 15.67 3.66
C ARG A 108 7.64 15.79 3.93
N VAL A 109 6.87 14.73 3.67
CA VAL A 109 5.39 14.78 3.78
C VAL A 109 4.94 14.82 5.23
N ASN A 110 5.64 14.13 6.11
CA ASN A 110 5.27 14.04 7.52
C ASN A 110 6.01 15.05 8.43
N ASP A 111 6.93 15.84 7.86
CA ASP A 111 7.85 16.69 8.61
C ASP A 111 8.64 15.88 9.67
N TRP A 112 9.16 14.74 9.25
CA TRP A 112 9.92 13.82 10.10
C TRP A 112 11.41 13.96 9.93
N MET A 113 12.11 13.92 11.06
CA MET A 113 13.57 13.81 11.08
C MET A 113 14.02 12.43 10.54
N PRO A 114 15.26 12.31 10.04
CA PRO A 114 15.78 11.06 9.48
C PRO A 114 15.61 9.86 10.40
N GLU A 115 15.81 10.02 11.71
CA GLU A 115 15.69 8.97 12.72
C GLU A 115 14.25 8.45 12.82
N GLN A 116 13.26 9.36 12.73
CA GLN A 116 11.83 8.99 12.76
C GLN A 116 11.45 8.23 11.48
N VAL A 117 11.97 8.65 10.33
CA VAL A 117 11.76 7.95 9.05
C VAL A 117 12.32 6.55 9.10
N HIS A 118 13.57 6.38 9.57
CA HIS A 118 14.21 5.08 9.68
C HIS A 118 13.49 4.17 10.67
N ALA A 119 13.13 4.69 11.84
CA ALA A 119 12.36 3.93 12.85
C ALA A 119 11.02 3.44 12.29
N HIS A 120 10.29 4.30 11.53
CA HIS A 120 9.03 3.93 10.92
C HIS A 120 9.19 2.84 9.86
N ILE A 121 10.19 2.96 8.98
CA ILE A 121 10.47 1.95 7.95
C ILE A 121 10.87 0.62 8.59
N SER A 122 11.79 0.64 9.58
CA SER A 122 12.20 -0.57 10.31
C SER A 122 10.99 -1.26 10.95
N HIS A 123 10.16 -0.49 11.66
CA HIS A 123 8.95 -1.03 12.28
C HIS A 123 8.00 -1.68 11.25
N ALA A 124 7.81 -1.06 10.08
CA ALA A 124 6.97 -1.62 9.03
C ALA A 124 7.48 -2.98 8.51
N PHE A 125 8.81 -3.14 8.35
CA PHE A 125 9.42 -4.42 7.97
C PHE A 125 9.35 -5.45 9.10
N ASP A 126 9.52 -5.06 10.35
CA ASP A 126 9.38 -5.95 11.51
C ASP A 126 7.94 -6.51 11.60
N GLU A 127 6.94 -5.64 11.47
CA GLU A 127 5.52 -6.05 11.42
C GLU A 127 5.23 -6.97 10.24
N HIS A 128 5.74 -6.65 9.05
CA HIS A 128 5.62 -7.53 7.89
C HIS A 128 6.21 -8.91 8.15
N THR A 129 7.38 -8.97 8.77
CA THR A 129 8.07 -10.24 9.11
C THR A 129 7.24 -11.07 10.07
N LYS A 130 6.73 -10.46 11.16
CA LYS A 130 5.87 -11.12 12.14
C LYS A 130 4.58 -11.64 11.49
N ARG A 131 3.89 -10.80 10.72
CA ARG A 131 2.64 -11.15 10.03
C ARG A 131 2.85 -12.24 8.98
N SER A 132 3.97 -12.21 8.27
CA SER A 132 4.29 -13.19 7.23
C SER A 132 4.63 -14.59 7.76
N ALA A 133 4.82 -14.74 9.08
CA ALA A 133 4.99 -16.04 9.72
C ALA A 133 3.69 -16.85 9.81
N HIS A 134 2.54 -16.23 9.55
CA HIS A 134 1.22 -16.85 9.69
C HIS A 134 0.43 -16.77 8.38
N PRO A 135 -0.51 -17.73 8.14
CA PRO A 135 -1.50 -17.58 7.09
C PRO A 135 -2.52 -16.50 7.48
N TRP A 136 -2.89 -15.63 6.53
CA TRP A 136 -3.86 -14.55 6.70
C TRP A 136 -5.06 -14.74 5.80
N SER A 137 -6.25 -14.46 6.31
CA SER A 137 -7.47 -14.32 5.54
C SER A 137 -7.64 -12.86 5.06
N VAL A 138 -8.34 -12.66 3.94
CA VAL A 138 -8.60 -11.32 3.40
C VAL A 138 -10.10 -11.08 3.35
N ARG A 139 -10.53 -9.91 3.81
CA ARG A 139 -11.91 -9.42 3.72
C ARG A 139 -11.96 -8.15 2.89
N TYR A 140 -13.04 -8.00 2.12
CA TYR A 140 -13.23 -6.86 1.22
C TYR A 140 -14.45 -6.03 1.59
N ASP A 141 -14.65 -5.77 2.88
CA ASP A 141 -15.84 -5.13 3.44
C ASP A 141 -16.13 -3.77 2.82
N ALA A 142 -15.08 -2.99 2.49
CA ALA A 142 -15.23 -1.70 1.84
C ALA A 142 -15.83 -1.74 0.43
N LEU A 143 -15.92 -2.90 -0.23
CA LEU A 143 -16.51 -2.98 -1.56
C LEU A 143 -17.99 -2.60 -1.57
N THR A 144 -18.70 -2.80 -0.46
CA THR A 144 -20.09 -2.36 -0.31
C THR A 144 -20.24 -0.84 -0.45
N HIS A 145 -19.23 -0.05 -0.07
CA HIS A 145 -19.23 1.42 -0.21
C HIS A 145 -19.16 1.88 -1.68
N TYR A 146 -18.70 0.99 -2.55
CA TYR A 146 -18.56 1.26 -4.00
C TYR A 146 -19.66 0.63 -4.84
N ALA A 147 -20.75 0.12 -4.23
CA ALA A 147 -21.89 -0.47 -4.95
C ALA A 147 -22.50 0.48 -5.99
N GLY A 148 -22.54 1.79 -5.69
CA GLY A 148 -23.01 2.83 -6.62
C GLY A 148 -22.13 3.02 -7.86
N VAL A 149 -20.93 2.45 -7.90
CA VAL A 149 -20.01 2.47 -9.07
C VAL A 149 -20.22 1.24 -9.97
N GLY A 150 -21.25 0.43 -9.68
CA GLY A 150 -21.59 -0.77 -10.45
C GLY A 150 -20.53 -1.87 -10.32
N LEU A 151 -20.03 -2.07 -9.10
CA LEU A 151 -19.17 -3.19 -8.75
C LEU A 151 -20.04 -4.32 -8.18
N PRO A 152 -20.32 -5.39 -8.94
CA PRO A 152 -20.97 -6.57 -8.38
C PRO A 152 -19.88 -7.39 -7.68
N LEU A 153 -19.80 -7.34 -6.37
CA LEU A 153 -18.96 -8.30 -5.64
C LEU A 153 -19.57 -8.59 -4.28
N THR A 154 -19.98 -9.84 -4.11
CA THR A 154 -20.04 -10.46 -2.78
C THR A 154 -18.66 -11.02 -2.47
N PRO A 155 -18.15 -10.88 -1.23
CA PRO A 155 -16.82 -11.32 -0.83
C PRO A 155 -16.53 -12.81 -1.02
N GLU A 156 -17.56 -13.60 -1.25
CA GLU A 156 -17.51 -15.07 -1.26
C GLU A 156 -17.20 -15.70 -2.63
N GLU A 157 -17.20 -14.91 -3.72
CA GLU A 157 -17.17 -15.47 -5.08
C GLU A 157 -15.82 -15.37 -5.81
N VAL A 158 -14.72 -15.07 -5.11
CA VAL A 158 -13.45 -14.81 -5.82
C VAL A 158 -12.40 -15.88 -5.59
N PRO A 159 -12.15 -16.76 -6.60
CA PRO A 159 -11.01 -17.66 -6.57
C PRO A 159 -9.71 -16.90 -6.90
N PHE A 160 -8.71 -16.95 -6.02
CA PHE A 160 -7.39 -16.42 -6.27
C PHE A 160 -6.46 -17.51 -6.81
N PRO A 161 -5.91 -17.35 -8.02
CA PRO A 161 -4.83 -18.22 -8.46
C PRO A 161 -3.53 -17.87 -7.70
N PRO A 162 -2.69 -18.85 -7.36
CA PRO A 162 -1.37 -18.59 -6.77
C PRO A 162 -0.48 -17.87 -7.80
N ARG A 163 0.24 -16.81 -7.37
CA ARG A 163 1.30 -16.19 -8.16
C ARG A 163 2.63 -16.87 -7.90
N THR A 164 3.40 -17.10 -8.95
CA THR A 164 4.68 -17.85 -8.94
C THR A 164 5.93 -16.95 -8.93
N ASP A 165 5.81 -15.62 -8.99
CA ASP A 165 6.95 -14.74 -9.37
C ASP A 165 7.27 -13.65 -8.33
N ASP A 166 7.11 -13.90 -7.03
CA ASP A 166 7.31 -12.88 -6.00
C ASP A 166 8.77 -12.81 -5.52
N VAL A 167 9.46 -11.73 -5.89
CA VAL A 167 10.77 -11.36 -5.33
C VAL A 167 10.58 -10.95 -3.88
N PHE A 168 11.24 -11.67 -3.01
CA PHE A 168 11.17 -11.52 -1.55
C PHE A 168 12.40 -10.78 -1.01
N ILE A 169 12.21 -9.83 -0.10
CA ILE A 169 13.28 -9.15 0.64
C ILE A 169 13.02 -9.27 2.14
N SER A 170 14.03 -9.75 2.88
CA SER A 170 14.01 -9.75 4.34
C SER A 170 14.42 -8.38 4.91
N SER A 171 14.09 -8.14 6.18
CA SER A 171 14.53 -6.93 6.91
C SER A 171 16.06 -6.81 6.94
N ASP A 172 16.78 -7.93 6.91
CA ASP A 172 18.25 -7.98 6.98
C ASP A 172 18.90 -7.53 5.66
N GLU A 173 18.20 -7.67 4.52
CA GLU A 173 18.68 -7.24 3.20
C GLU A 173 18.49 -5.74 2.96
N VAL A 174 17.73 -5.06 3.83
CA VAL A 174 17.41 -3.62 3.67
C VAL A 174 18.55 -2.72 4.17
N GLY A 175 19.57 -3.27 4.84
CA GLY A 175 20.75 -2.51 5.30
C GLY A 175 20.44 -1.46 6.38
N LEU A 176 19.27 -1.56 7.03
CA LEU A 176 18.92 -0.74 8.18
C LEU A 176 19.57 -1.36 9.44
N THR A 177 20.85 -1.06 9.65
CA THR A 177 21.54 -1.48 10.89
C THR A 177 20.85 -0.83 12.08
N ARG A 178 20.44 -1.64 13.07
CA ARG A 178 20.07 -1.13 14.39
C ARG A 178 21.27 -0.38 14.94
N SER A 179 21.12 0.91 15.24
CA SER A 179 22.12 1.60 16.05
C SER A 179 22.10 0.96 17.43
N GLU A 180 23.12 0.19 17.75
CA GLU A 180 23.37 -0.27 19.12
C GLU A 180 23.58 0.98 19.97
N THR A 181 22.58 1.32 20.77
CA THR A 181 22.73 2.27 21.87
C THR A 181 23.62 1.64 22.93
N LYS A 182 24.84 2.20 23.06
CA LYS A 182 25.66 2.02 24.24
C LYS A 182 25.12 2.86 25.39
#